data_71e36b07d2e147a9bf831e65ab1c7100
#
_entry.id   71e36b07d2e147a9bf831e65ab1c7100
#
_cell.length_a   1.000
_cell.length_b   1.000
_cell.length_c   1.000
_cell.angle_alpha   90.00
_cell.angle_beta   90.00
_cell.angle_gamma   90.00
#
_symmetry.space_group_name_H-M   'P 1'
#
loop_
_entity.id
_entity.type
_entity.pdbx_description
1 polymer ?
#
loop_
_entity_poly.entity_id
_entity_poly.type
_entity_poly.pdbx_seq_one_letter_code
_entity_poly.pdbx_strand_id
1 'polypeptide(L)'
;MKKKVLFIIGTLQSGGVSKSMVSLLNAWDRDKYDTSLLLCSKEGDVFSKYLPEDVNVIYNPVVENVMGGFSSAKWLLLHRYLLLSIGVLIRLLLSRVSKSLSGELIAKMMPVISNVHYDLVVDYGGQQLLYYMVNKLSATRKVSFFHNDYSKWSYYYSADKKYYPKVDNIFSISKTCTDALKKYFPNCAGKISIMENISSPSMIQAQAEDYTDDLRVMLQEYKNDGNNIFCTVAHFCRRKGGDFAIEAAEKLKKQHIKFKWLFVGKVLEQDLFKSIKEKGLDEDMIFLGIHSNPYPYIKLSDIYVQPSRFEGKSISFDEAKILCKPIVVTNFSTVGDQFENGKNGTICEMNGEAVANAIAGLINDSSLRESYQKYLETHIVDNSSEVNKLYKYL
;
A
#
# COMPACT_ATOMS: atom_id res chain seq x y z
N MET A 1 25.53 3.00 24.30
CA MET A 1 25.12 2.01 23.28
C MET A 1 23.84 2.52 22.63
N LYS A 2 23.73 2.46 21.28
CA LYS A 2 22.45 2.77 20.61
C LYS A 2 21.38 1.74 21.02
N LYS A 3 20.13 2.18 21.19
CA LYS A 3 19.01 1.25 21.40
C LYS A 3 18.75 0.45 20.14
N LYS A 4 18.43 -0.83 20.27
CA LYS A 4 18.23 -1.77 19.18
C LYS A 4 16.77 -1.83 18.78
N VAL A 5 16.47 -1.55 17.51
CA VAL A 5 15.12 -1.56 16.98
C VAL A 5 15.02 -2.53 15.81
N LEU A 6 14.01 -3.39 15.85
CA LEU A 6 13.71 -4.31 14.76
C LEU A 6 12.34 -3.98 14.15
N PHE A 7 12.34 -3.70 12.86
CA PHE A 7 11.12 -3.64 12.05
C PHE A 7 10.90 -4.97 11.36
N ILE A 8 9.63 -5.37 11.18
CA ILE A 8 9.25 -6.62 10.51
C ILE A 8 8.25 -6.29 9.41
N ILE A 9 8.54 -6.74 8.19
CA ILE A 9 7.63 -6.62 7.05
C ILE A 9 7.58 -7.92 6.25
N GLY A 10 6.44 -8.22 5.62
CA GLY A 10 6.29 -9.41 4.79
C GLY A 10 7.15 -9.35 3.55
N THR A 11 6.95 -8.33 2.72
CA THR A 11 7.65 -8.12 1.43
C THR A 11 7.87 -6.63 1.18
N LEU A 12 8.81 -6.31 0.30
CA LEU A 12 9.00 -4.96 -0.27
C LEU A 12 8.59 -4.93 -1.75
N GLN A 13 7.54 -5.68 -2.10
CA GLN A 13 6.92 -5.64 -3.42
C GLN A 13 6.10 -4.36 -3.64
N SER A 14 5.63 -4.15 -4.88
CA SER A 14 4.82 -2.97 -5.18
C SER A 14 3.57 -2.90 -4.30
N GLY A 15 3.39 -1.77 -3.61
CA GLY A 15 2.25 -1.52 -2.73
C GLY A 15 2.50 -0.45 -1.69
N GLY A 16 1.43 0.11 -1.14
CA GLY A 16 1.49 1.23 -0.22
C GLY A 16 2.23 0.92 1.09
N VAL A 17 2.03 -0.27 1.66
CA VAL A 17 2.69 -0.66 2.93
C VAL A 17 4.22 -0.71 2.76
N SER A 18 4.71 -1.24 1.62
CA SER A 18 6.14 -1.29 1.31
C SER A 18 6.74 0.11 1.13
N LYS A 19 6.06 0.98 0.39
CA LYS A 19 6.46 2.39 0.22
C LYS A 19 6.51 3.13 1.55
N SER A 20 5.49 2.94 2.39
CA SER A 20 5.43 3.56 3.71
C SER A 20 6.54 3.05 4.64
N MET A 21 6.89 1.77 4.58
CA MET A 21 8.04 1.23 5.34
C MET A 21 9.34 1.89 4.92
N VAL A 22 9.59 2.02 3.62
CA VAL A 22 10.80 2.69 3.11
C VAL A 22 10.82 4.15 3.53
N SER A 23 9.71 4.86 3.40
CA SER A 23 9.59 6.27 3.84
C SER A 23 9.81 6.41 5.35
N LEU A 24 9.26 5.49 6.16
CA LEU A 24 9.47 5.45 7.61
C LEU A 24 10.95 5.26 7.94
N LEU A 25 11.62 4.29 7.32
CA LEU A 25 13.05 4.02 7.58
C LEU A 25 13.95 5.17 7.12
N ASN A 26 13.57 5.90 6.07
CA ASN A 26 14.27 7.10 5.64
C ASN A 26 14.05 8.29 6.61
N ALA A 27 12.88 8.40 7.24
CA ALA A 27 12.59 9.42 8.26
C ALA A 27 13.07 9.03 9.67
N TRP A 28 13.46 7.77 9.87
CA TRP A 28 13.89 7.22 11.16
C TRP A 28 15.27 7.77 11.58
N ASP A 29 15.44 8.10 12.87
CA ASP A 29 16.73 8.62 13.42
C ASP A 29 17.72 7.46 13.64
N ARG A 30 18.43 7.08 12.58
CA ARG A 30 19.42 5.99 12.60
C ARG A 30 20.73 6.37 13.30
N ASP A 31 20.95 7.66 13.55
CA ASP A 31 22.09 8.11 14.34
C ASP A 31 21.92 7.72 15.82
N LYS A 32 20.69 7.71 16.32
CA LYS A 32 20.38 7.36 17.71
C LYS A 32 20.09 5.87 17.88
N TYR A 33 19.61 5.17 16.85
CA TYR A 33 19.09 3.81 16.96
C TYR A 33 19.83 2.83 16.05
N ASP A 34 20.16 1.64 16.59
CA ASP A 34 20.68 0.51 15.81
C ASP A 34 19.48 -0.21 15.18
N THR A 35 19.33 -0.04 13.87
CA THR A 35 18.10 -0.37 13.15
C THR A 35 18.27 -1.61 12.29
N SER A 36 17.42 -2.60 12.51
CA SER A 36 17.32 -3.80 11.70
C SER A 36 15.93 -3.92 11.05
N LEU A 37 15.88 -4.51 9.87
CA LEU A 37 14.65 -4.85 9.16
C LEU A 37 14.61 -6.35 8.88
N LEU A 38 13.63 -7.08 9.46
CA LEU A 38 13.32 -8.44 9.03
C LEU A 38 12.43 -8.37 7.79
N LEU A 39 12.99 -8.74 6.65
CA LEU A 39 12.29 -8.94 5.40
C LEU A 39 11.92 -10.43 5.27
N CYS A 40 10.63 -10.76 5.37
CA CYS A 40 10.19 -12.16 5.42
C CYS A 40 10.25 -12.85 4.05
N SER A 41 10.07 -12.11 2.95
CA SER A 41 10.19 -12.62 1.58
C SER A 41 10.79 -11.57 0.66
N LYS A 42 11.60 -12.03 -0.30
CA LYS A 42 12.16 -11.22 -1.40
C LYS A 42 11.36 -11.35 -2.69
N GLU A 43 10.26 -12.10 -2.68
CA GLU A 43 9.42 -12.26 -3.86
C GLU A 43 8.86 -10.90 -4.32
N GLY A 44 9.11 -10.54 -5.58
CA GLY A 44 8.61 -9.30 -6.18
C GLY A 44 9.18 -8.02 -5.56
N ASP A 45 10.33 -8.10 -4.91
CA ASP A 45 10.99 -6.95 -4.28
C ASP A 45 11.39 -5.90 -5.33
N VAL A 46 10.85 -4.70 -5.15
CA VAL A 46 11.16 -3.53 -6.01
C VAL A 46 11.61 -2.31 -5.20
N PHE A 47 11.53 -2.37 -3.87
CA PHE A 47 11.80 -1.23 -2.99
C PHE A 47 13.04 -1.35 -2.11
N SER A 48 13.67 -2.53 -1.99
CA SER A 48 14.90 -2.68 -1.18
C SER A 48 16.01 -1.73 -1.60
N LYS A 49 16.11 -1.37 -2.87
CA LYS A 49 17.09 -0.41 -3.40
C LYS A 49 16.94 1.03 -2.87
N TYR A 50 15.80 1.35 -2.24
CA TYR A 50 15.53 2.66 -1.62
C TYR A 50 15.66 2.64 -0.10
N LEU A 51 16.02 1.49 0.49
CA LEU A 51 16.33 1.42 1.90
C LEU A 51 17.63 2.20 2.20
N PRO A 52 17.72 2.86 3.35
CA PRO A 52 18.98 3.45 3.80
C PRO A 52 20.08 2.36 3.95
N GLU A 53 21.31 2.66 3.52
CA GLU A 53 22.42 1.71 3.51
C GLU A 53 22.81 1.20 4.91
N ASP A 54 22.56 1.99 5.94
CA ASP A 54 22.85 1.69 7.35
C ASP A 54 21.78 0.86 8.06
N VAL A 55 20.68 0.48 7.37
CA VAL A 55 19.68 -0.46 7.89
C VAL A 55 20.17 -1.90 7.69
N ASN A 56 20.31 -2.64 8.81
CA ASN A 56 20.68 -4.04 8.77
C ASN A 56 19.49 -4.92 8.31
N VAL A 57 19.49 -5.35 7.05
CA VAL A 57 18.43 -6.20 6.49
C VAL A 57 18.67 -7.66 6.83
N ILE A 58 17.78 -8.24 7.63
CA ILE A 58 17.77 -9.65 7.99
C ILE A 58 16.82 -10.40 7.05
N TYR A 59 17.33 -11.39 6.36
CA TYR A 59 16.55 -12.27 5.49
C TYR A 59 16.86 -13.73 5.79
N ASN A 60 15.82 -14.57 5.82
CA ASN A 60 15.97 -16.01 6.03
C ASN A 60 15.06 -16.77 5.05
N PRO A 61 15.63 -17.58 4.13
CA PRO A 61 14.85 -18.31 3.14
C PRO A 61 13.88 -19.34 3.76
N VAL A 62 14.14 -19.84 4.98
CA VAL A 62 13.19 -20.72 5.67
C VAL A 62 11.94 -19.96 6.09
N VAL A 63 12.08 -18.70 6.57
CA VAL A 63 10.93 -17.82 6.89
C VAL A 63 10.07 -17.62 5.65
N GLU A 64 10.67 -17.26 4.52
CA GLU A 64 9.97 -17.07 3.25
C GLU A 64 9.18 -18.32 2.85
N ASN A 65 9.83 -19.48 2.88
CA ASN A 65 9.19 -20.72 2.44
C ASN A 65 8.13 -21.25 3.41
N VAL A 66 8.25 -20.97 4.72
CA VAL A 66 7.17 -21.27 5.69
C VAL A 66 5.93 -20.43 5.40
N MET A 67 6.08 -19.19 4.93
CA MET A 67 4.97 -18.31 4.56
C MET A 67 4.39 -18.59 3.18
N GLY A 68 5.14 -19.25 2.29
CA GLY A 68 4.82 -19.45 0.88
C GLY A 68 3.78 -20.55 0.59
N GLY A 69 3.65 -20.95 -0.67
CA GLY A 69 2.67 -21.90 -1.20
C GLY A 69 3.18 -23.34 -1.37
N PHE A 70 2.60 -24.05 -2.32
CA PHE A 70 3.01 -25.45 -2.65
C PHE A 70 4.46 -25.56 -3.15
N SER A 71 4.92 -24.58 -3.95
CA SER A 71 6.32 -24.51 -4.39
C SER A 71 7.28 -24.42 -3.21
N SER A 72 6.91 -23.66 -2.19
CA SER A 72 7.67 -23.49 -0.96
C SER A 72 7.72 -24.78 -0.12
N ALA A 73 6.63 -25.53 -0.05
CA ALA A 73 6.64 -26.87 0.59
C ALA A 73 7.64 -27.81 -0.13
N LYS A 74 7.67 -27.79 -1.46
CA LYS A 74 8.66 -28.56 -2.24
C LYS A 74 10.09 -28.09 -1.96
N TRP A 75 10.33 -26.78 -1.88
CA TRP A 75 11.64 -26.21 -1.55
C TRP A 75 12.11 -26.68 -0.16
N LEU A 76 11.25 -26.60 0.87
CA LEU A 76 11.53 -27.06 2.22
C LEU A 76 11.90 -28.55 2.27
N LEU A 77 11.17 -29.39 1.52
CA LEU A 77 11.46 -30.82 1.42
C LEU A 77 12.83 -31.08 0.82
N LEU A 78 13.15 -30.42 -0.28
CA LEU A 78 14.46 -30.56 -0.95
C LEU A 78 15.63 -30.10 -0.07
N HIS A 79 15.41 -29.11 0.81
CA HIS A 79 16.41 -28.63 1.75
C HIS A 79 16.38 -29.35 3.11
N ARG A 80 15.75 -30.53 3.18
CA ARG A 80 15.66 -31.40 4.38
C ARG A 80 14.85 -30.84 5.55
N TYR A 81 13.97 -29.87 5.34
CA TYR A 81 13.04 -29.37 6.35
C TYR A 81 11.69 -30.11 6.27
N LEU A 82 11.70 -31.46 6.40
CA LEU A 82 10.54 -32.32 6.21
C LEU A 82 9.32 -31.88 7.05
N LEU A 83 9.51 -31.64 8.35
CA LEU A 83 8.42 -31.25 9.25
C LEU A 83 7.80 -29.90 8.86
N LEU A 84 8.63 -28.94 8.41
CA LEU A 84 8.15 -27.64 7.94
C LEU A 84 7.40 -27.79 6.61
N SER A 85 7.87 -28.64 5.70
CA SER A 85 7.20 -28.93 4.44
C SER A 85 5.78 -29.48 4.69
N ILE A 86 5.65 -30.49 5.55
CA ILE A 86 4.35 -31.05 5.97
C ILE A 86 3.50 -29.96 6.64
N GLY A 87 4.08 -29.18 7.51
CA GLY A 87 3.43 -28.06 8.19
C GLY A 87 2.85 -27.04 7.22
N VAL A 88 3.57 -26.69 6.14
CA VAL A 88 3.08 -25.79 5.07
C VAL A 88 1.87 -26.39 4.37
N LEU A 89 1.88 -27.70 4.05
CA LEU A 89 0.73 -28.35 3.41
C LEU A 89 -0.51 -28.36 4.32
N ILE A 90 -0.33 -28.68 5.61
CA ILE A 90 -1.40 -28.62 6.63
C ILE A 90 -1.93 -27.18 6.73
N ARG A 91 -1.06 -26.19 6.78
CA ARG A 91 -1.42 -24.78 6.84
C ARG A 91 -2.23 -24.32 5.63
N LEU A 92 -1.89 -24.79 4.42
CA LEU A 92 -2.64 -24.48 3.20
C LEU A 92 -4.07 -25.05 3.27
N LEU A 93 -4.25 -26.26 3.80
CA LEU A 93 -5.58 -26.84 4.05
C LEU A 93 -6.34 -26.03 5.12
N LEU A 94 -5.69 -25.74 6.25
CA LEU A 94 -6.29 -24.93 7.33
C LEU A 94 -6.70 -23.54 6.86
N SER A 95 -5.99 -22.95 5.90
CA SER A 95 -6.30 -21.61 5.38
C SER A 95 -7.66 -21.54 4.66
N ARG A 96 -8.19 -22.68 4.23
CA ARG A 96 -9.53 -22.80 3.61
C ARG A 96 -10.64 -22.80 4.67
N VAL A 97 -10.33 -23.23 5.89
CA VAL A 97 -11.27 -23.35 7.00
C VAL A 97 -11.15 -22.15 7.95
N SER A 98 -9.92 -21.76 8.31
CA SER A 98 -9.66 -20.67 9.23
C SER A 98 -8.34 -19.98 8.92
N LYS A 99 -8.40 -18.71 8.54
CA LYS A 99 -7.22 -17.87 8.37
C LYS A 99 -6.47 -17.67 9.68
N SER A 100 -7.19 -17.56 10.80
CA SER A 100 -6.59 -17.42 12.13
C SER A 100 -5.70 -18.62 12.51
N LEU A 101 -6.21 -19.85 12.35
CA LEU A 101 -5.41 -21.06 12.64
C LEU A 101 -4.21 -21.19 11.70
N SER A 102 -4.42 -20.90 10.43
CA SER A 102 -3.33 -20.88 9.45
C SER A 102 -2.24 -19.86 9.84
N GLY A 103 -2.60 -18.64 10.23
CA GLY A 103 -1.67 -17.61 10.65
C GLY A 103 -0.91 -17.96 11.94
N GLU A 104 -1.59 -18.54 12.94
CA GLU A 104 -0.94 -19.03 14.16
C GLU A 104 0.06 -20.16 13.86
N LEU A 105 -0.27 -21.06 12.93
CA LEU A 105 0.63 -22.14 12.52
C LEU A 105 1.86 -21.61 11.80
N ILE A 106 1.70 -20.61 10.91
CA ILE A 106 2.84 -19.91 10.30
C ILE A 106 3.79 -19.39 11.37
N ALA A 107 3.27 -18.61 12.32
CA ALA A 107 4.08 -18.00 13.37
C ALA A 107 4.81 -19.04 14.25
N LYS A 108 4.21 -20.21 14.47
CA LYS A 108 4.84 -21.32 15.18
C LYS A 108 5.97 -21.97 14.39
N MET A 109 5.79 -22.13 13.07
CA MET A 109 6.76 -22.77 12.19
C MET A 109 7.95 -21.86 11.83
N MET A 110 7.77 -20.55 11.83
CA MET A 110 8.86 -19.60 11.56
C MET A 110 10.00 -19.81 12.57
N PRO A 111 11.26 -19.92 12.11
CA PRO A 111 12.41 -20.07 12.99
C PRO A 111 12.65 -18.79 13.81
N VAL A 112 13.31 -18.93 14.94
CA VAL A 112 13.87 -17.77 15.66
C VAL A 112 15.03 -17.22 14.84
N ILE A 113 14.90 -15.96 14.37
CA ILE A 113 15.90 -15.34 13.49
C ILE A 113 17.06 -14.71 14.25
N SER A 114 16.88 -14.42 15.54
CA SER A 114 17.86 -13.74 16.37
C SER A 114 17.59 -14.03 17.85
N ASN A 115 18.66 -14.24 18.60
CA ASN A 115 18.62 -14.30 20.07
C ASN A 115 18.90 -12.92 20.72
N VAL A 116 18.96 -11.86 19.92
CA VAL A 116 19.15 -10.48 20.39
C VAL A 116 17.89 -10.04 21.12
N HIS A 117 18.08 -9.38 22.27
CA HIS A 117 17.04 -8.62 22.91
C HIS A 117 16.98 -7.22 22.28
N TYR A 118 15.81 -6.82 21.81
CA TYR A 118 15.56 -5.51 21.22
C TYR A 118 14.92 -4.58 22.25
N ASP A 119 15.20 -3.29 22.17
CA ASP A 119 14.48 -2.28 22.95
C ASP A 119 13.05 -2.11 22.41
N LEU A 120 12.89 -2.15 21.08
CA LEU A 120 11.61 -2.07 20.39
C LEU A 120 11.55 -3.04 19.20
N VAL A 121 10.44 -3.78 19.11
CA VAL A 121 10.09 -4.51 17.87
C VAL A 121 8.79 -3.95 17.30
N VAL A 122 8.83 -3.62 16.01
CA VAL A 122 7.71 -3.05 15.26
C VAL A 122 7.25 -4.05 14.20
N ASP A 123 6.09 -4.66 14.40
CA ASP A 123 5.40 -5.41 13.36
C ASP A 123 4.67 -4.44 12.43
N TYR A 124 5.16 -4.31 11.20
CA TYR A 124 4.56 -3.44 10.19
C TYR A 124 3.64 -4.17 9.21
N GLY A 125 3.57 -5.49 9.29
CA GLY A 125 2.74 -6.33 8.41
C GLY A 125 1.43 -6.80 9.04
N GLY A 126 1.35 -6.81 10.36
CA GLY A 126 0.20 -7.30 11.12
C GLY A 126 0.02 -8.83 11.10
N GLN A 127 -1.02 -9.33 11.79
CA GLN A 127 -1.51 -10.72 11.71
C GLN A 127 -0.41 -11.76 12.02
N GLN A 128 -0.07 -12.65 11.08
CA GLN A 128 0.93 -13.69 11.34
C GLN A 128 2.30 -13.16 11.80
N LEU A 129 2.68 -11.95 11.37
CA LEU A 129 3.92 -11.31 11.81
C LEU A 129 3.80 -10.80 13.26
N LEU A 130 2.64 -10.27 13.63
CA LEU A 130 2.30 -9.97 15.02
C LEU A 130 2.43 -11.24 15.89
N TYR A 131 1.85 -12.37 15.46
CA TYR A 131 1.90 -13.61 16.25
C TYR A 131 3.34 -14.13 16.38
N TYR A 132 4.12 -14.02 15.30
CA TYR A 132 5.54 -14.34 15.30
C TYR A 132 6.32 -13.44 16.28
N MET A 133 6.15 -12.13 16.18
CA MET A 133 6.78 -11.15 17.06
C MET A 133 6.51 -11.46 18.54
N VAL A 134 5.24 -11.72 18.88
CA VAL A 134 4.84 -12.01 20.28
C VAL A 134 5.45 -13.31 20.78
N ASN A 135 5.47 -14.36 19.94
CA ASN A 135 5.86 -15.70 20.38
C ASN A 135 7.36 -15.99 20.32
N LYS A 136 8.11 -15.30 19.43
CA LYS A 136 9.47 -15.72 19.06
C LYS A 136 10.55 -14.66 19.26
N LEU A 137 10.18 -13.40 19.42
CA LEU A 137 11.16 -12.31 19.52
C LEU A 137 11.20 -11.76 20.94
N SER A 138 12.43 -11.53 21.45
CA SER A 138 12.67 -10.90 22.73
C SER A 138 12.76 -9.39 22.58
N ALA A 139 11.90 -8.65 23.28
CA ALA A 139 11.90 -7.19 23.24
C ALA A 139 11.33 -6.58 24.53
N THR A 140 11.82 -5.38 24.88
CA THR A 140 11.28 -4.56 25.98
C THR A 140 9.89 -4.03 25.61
N ARG A 141 9.71 -3.56 24.37
CA ARG A 141 8.44 -3.06 23.83
C ARG A 141 8.12 -3.69 22.48
N LYS A 142 6.84 -3.93 22.26
CA LYS A 142 6.31 -4.51 21.02
C LYS A 142 5.13 -3.69 20.53
N VAL A 143 5.19 -3.19 19.30
CA VAL A 143 4.07 -2.49 18.67
C VAL A 143 3.72 -3.15 17.35
N SER A 144 2.45 -3.07 16.96
CA SER A 144 1.95 -3.68 15.72
C SER A 144 1.17 -2.66 14.91
N PHE A 145 1.18 -2.79 13.59
CA PHE A 145 0.39 -1.99 12.67
C PHE A 145 -0.75 -2.81 12.04
N PHE A 146 -1.84 -2.12 11.76
CA PHE A 146 -2.92 -2.65 10.93
C PHE A 146 -3.30 -1.62 9.86
N HIS A 147 -3.00 -1.93 8.59
CA HIS A 147 -3.06 -1.00 7.47
C HIS A 147 -4.38 -0.99 6.69
N ASN A 148 -5.48 -1.53 7.25
CA ASN A 148 -6.77 -1.63 6.57
C ASN A 148 -7.94 -1.29 7.49
N ASP A 149 -9.14 -1.12 6.91
CA ASP A 149 -10.38 -1.11 7.67
C ASP A 149 -10.70 -2.53 8.18
N TYR A 150 -10.66 -2.72 9.49
CA TYR A 150 -10.88 -4.03 10.11
C TYR A 150 -12.28 -4.59 9.84
N SER A 151 -13.28 -3.75 9.61
CA SER A 151 -14.65 -4.16 9.27
C SER A 151 -14.72 -4.92 7.94
N LYS A 152 -13.75 -4.68 7.05
CA LYS A 152 -13.63 -5.30 5.72
C LYS A 152 -12.57 -6.40 5.68
N TRP A 153 -11.72 -6.52 6.72
CA TRP A 153 -10.55 -7.40 6.73
C TRP A 153 -10.41 -8.19 8.04
N SER A 154 -11.52 -8.70 8.59
CA SER A 154 -11.57 -9.37 9.89
C SER A 154 -11.29 -10.89 9.85
N TYR A 155 -10.65 -11.38 8.80
CA TYR A 155 -10.41 -12.82 8.58
C TYR A 155 -9.58 -13.51 9.67
N TYR A 156 -8.82 -12.76 10.46
CA TYR A 156 -7.94 -13.24 11.51
C TYR A 156 -8.45 -12.94 12.93
N TYR A 157 -9.71 -12.53 13.07
CA TYR A 157 -10.28 -12.01 14.32
C TYR A 157 -10.02 -12.89 15.53
N SER A 158 -10.21 -14.22 15.44
CA SER A 158 -10.04 -15.13 16.58
C SER A 158 -8.59 -15.21 17.08
N ALA A 159 -7.62 -15.04 16.18
CA ALA A 159 -6.21 -14.97 16.56
C ALA A 159 -5.84 -13.56 17.03
N ASP A 160 -6.23 -12.50 16.29
CA ASP A 160 -5.94 -11.12 16.67
C ASP A 160 -6.43 -10.79 18.09
N LYS A 161 -7.61 -11.31 18.48
CA LYS A 161 -8.16 -11.19 19.83
C LYS A 161 -7.24 -11.77 20.92
N LYS A 162 -6.41 -12.79 20.60
CA LYS A 162 -5.46 -13.38 21.55
C LYS A 162 -4.13 -12.61 21.61
N TYR A 163 -3.74 -11.95 20.50
CA TYR A 163 -2.41 -11.36 20.36
C TYR A 163 -2.38 -9.85 20.58
N TYR A 164 -3.39 -9.09 20.19
CA TYR A 164 -3.45 -7.64 20.43
C TYR A 164 -3.31 -7.24 21.92
N PRO A 165 -3.87 -7.96 22.91
CA PRO A 165 -3.62 -7.64 24.32
C PRO A 165 -2.16 -7.73 24.76
N LYS A 166 -1.30 -8.46 24.00
CA LYS A 166 0.10 -8.77 24.34
C LYS A 166 1.11 -7.78 23.78
N VAL A 167 0.67 -6.76 23.06
CA VAL A 167 1.53 -5.68 22.56
C VAL A 167 1.28 -4.38 23.32
N ASP A 168 2.24 -3.47 23.27
CA ASP A 168 2.17 -2.19 23.98
C ASP A 168 1.26 -1.21 23.25
N ASN A 169 1.23 -1.25 21.90
CA ASN A 169 0.34 -0.43 21.09
C ASN A 169 -0.01 -1.12 19.76
N ILE A 170 -1.16 -0.72 19.19
CA ILE A 170 -1.62 -1.09 17.88
C ILE A 170 -1.84 0.20 17.10
N PHE A 171 -1.04 0.41 16.07
CA PHE A 171 -1.20 1.56 15.19
C PHE A 171 -2.17 1.24 14.05
N SER A 172 -3.09 2.14 13.81
CA SER A 172 -3.94 2.18 12.63
C SER A 172 -3.65 3.44 11.82
N ILE A 173 -4.00 3.44 10.54
CA ILE A 173 -3.49 4.42 9.57
C ILE A 173 -4.43 5.61 9.33
N SER A 174 -5.66 5.59 9.87
CA SER A 174 -6.65 6.66 9.75
C SER A 174 -7.65 6.62 10.90
N LYS A 175 -8.45 7.68 11.02
CA LYS A 175 -9.50 7.75 12.04
C LYS A 175 -10.54 6.65 11.85
N THR A 176 -11.07 6.47 10.64
CA THR A 176 -12.08 5.44 10.33
C THR A 176 -11.55 4.04 10.61
N CYS A 177 -10.30 3.73 10.21
CA CYS A 177 -9.66 2.45 10.51
C CYS A 177 -9.46 2.23 12.01
N THR A 178 -9.11 3.29 12.75
CA THR A 178 -8.93 3.24 14.22
C THR A 178 -10.26 2.98 14.92
N ASP A 179 -11.32 3.65 14.52
CA ASP A 179 -12.65 3.48 15.10
C ASP A 179 -13.18 2.04 14.82
N ALA A 180 -12.93 1.51 13.62
CA ALA A 180 -13.24 0.12 13.30
C ALA A 180 -12.46 -0.86 14.21
N LEU A 181 -11.15 -0.69 14.39
CA LEU A 181 -10.35 -1.53 15.29
C LEU A 181 -10.84 -1.47 16.73
N LYS A 182 -11.12 -0.28 17.28
CA LYS A 182 -11.64 -0.11 18.65
C LYS A 182 -12.99 -0.82 18.84
N LYS A 183 -13.84 -0.80 17.82
CA LYS A 183 -15.13 -1.50 17.83
C LYS A 183 -14.96 -3.02 17.92
N TYR A 184 -14.00 -3.59 17.19
CA TYR A 184 -13.72 -5.04 17.20
C TYR A 184 -12.94 -5.48 18.44
N PHE A 185 -12.09 -4.60 18.99
CA PHE A 185 -11.22 -4.89 20.14
C PHE A 185 -11.40 -3.89 21.28
N PRO A 186 -12.60 -3.79 21.90
CA PRO A 186 -12.89 -2.81 22.94
C PRO A 186 -11.95 -2.93 24.15
N ASN A 187 -11.53 -4.16 24.49
CA ASN A 187 -10.57 -4.40 25.58
C ASN A 187 -9.15 -3.89 25.28
N CYS A 188 -8.85 -3.55 24.04
CA CYS A 188 -7.57 -2.98 23.62
C CYS A 188 -7.70 -1.50 23.21
N ALA A 189 -8.89 -0.88 23.34
CA ALA A 189 -9.17 0.47 22.81
C ALA A 189 -8.16 1.52 23.30
N GLY A 190 -7.69 1.41 24.56
CA GLY A 190 -6.65 2.29 25.11
C GLY A 190 -5.24 2.12 24.51
N LYS A 191 -4.99 1.01 23.79
CA LYS A 191 -3.73 0.72 23.10
C LYS A 191 -3.83 0.95 21.59
N ILE A 192 -4.98 1.39 21.07
CA ILE A 192 -5.18 1.62 19.64
C ILE A 192 -5.08 3.11 19.36
N SER A 193 -4.10 3.49 18.54
CA SER A 193 -3.83 4.89 18.19
C SER A 193 -3.55 5.04 16.69
N ILE A 194 -3.59 6.30 16.21
CA ILE A 194 -3.33 6.60 14.81
C ILE A 194 -1.83 6.86 14.61
N MET A 195 -1.24 6.19 13.63
CA MET A 195 0.00 6.57 12.99
C MET A 195 -0.20 6.42 11.49
N GLU A 196 -0.18 7.53 10.79
CA GLU A 196 -0.39 7.52 9.34
C GLU A 196 0.77 6.87 8.59
N ASN A 197 0.48 6.34 7.41
CA ASN A 197 1.53 5.91 6.49
C ASN A 197 2.38 7.12 6.09
N ILE A 198 3.70 7.03 6.25
CA ILE A 198 4.59 8.14 5.96
C ILE A 198 4.78 8.30 4.45
N SER A 199 4.63 9.54 3.98
CA SER A 199 4.97 9.98 2.62
C SER A 199 5.95 11.15 2.72
N SER A 200 7.07 11.09 2.01
CA SER A 200 8.11 12.14 2.02
C SER A 200 7.96 13.03 0.79
N PRO A 201 7.52 14.30 0.92
CA PRO A 201 7.36 15.21 -0.21
C PRO A 201 8.66 15.41 -1.00
N SER A 202 9.77 15.64 -0.32
CA SER A 202 11.07 15.86 -0.97
C SER A 202 11.52 14.67 -1.81
N MET A 203 11.34 13.45 -1.30
CA MET A 203 11.68 12.23 -2.02
C MET A 203 10.76 12.02 -3.24
N ILE A 204 9.44 12.20 -3.06
CA ILE A 204 8.47 12.03 -4.14
C ILE A 204 8.70 13.05 -5.25
N GLN A 205 8.91 14.30 -4.90
CA GLN A 205 9.21 15.38 -5.87
C GLN A 205 10.51 15.12 -6.63
N ALA A 206 11.59 14.74 -5.93
CA ALA A 206 12.86 14.41 -6.57
C ALA A 206 12.75 13.22 -7.53
N GLN A 207 12.08 12.15 -7.11
CA GLN A 207 11.87 10.97 -7.95
C GLN A 207 10.90 11.23 -9.12
N ALA A 208 10.03 12.21 -9.01
CA ALA A 208 9.14 12.60 -10.09
C ALA A 208 9.86 13.29 -11.26
N GLU A 209 11.09 13.76 -11.05
CA GLU A 209 11.96 14.28 -12.12
C GLU A 209 12.83 13.20 -12.77
N ASP A 210 12.90 12.01 -12.16
CA ASP A 210 13.69 10.88 -12.68
C ASP A 210 12.86 10.07 -13.69
N TYR A 211 12.81 10.53 -14.93
CA TYR A 211 12.12 9.88 -16.05
C TYR A 211 12.97 9.85 -17.31
N THR A 212 12.72 8.83 -18.12
CA THR A 212 13.41 8.64 -19.38
C THR A 212 12.89 9.59 -20.48
N ASP A 213 13.74 9.90 -21.43
CA ASP A 213 13.33 10.68 -22.62
C ASP A 213 12.21 9.99 -23.39
N ASP A 214 12.19 8.65 -23.45
CA ASP A 214 11.13 7.89 -24.11
C ASP A 214 9.75 8.15 -23.49
N LEU A 215 9.66 8.19 -22.15
CA LEU A 215 8.40 8.52 -21.48
C LEU A 215 7.95 9.94 -21.82
N ARG A 216 8.89 10.88 -21.84
CA ARG A 216 8.59 12.28 -22.17
C ARG A 216 8.10 12.42 -23.60
N VAL A 217 8.77 11.78 -24.55
CA VAL A 217 8.40 11.78 -25.96
C VAL A 217 7.01 11.17 -26.16
N MET A 218 6.77 9.98 -25.61
CA MET A 218 5.47 9.30 -25.70
C MET A 218 4.32 10.18 -25.20
N LEU A 219 4.46 10.79 -24.03
CA LEU A 219 3.41 11.65 -23.46
C LEU A 219 3.24 12.95 -24.24
N GLN A 220 4.33 13.50 -24.80
CA GLN A 220 4.24 14.67 -25.65
C GLN A 220 3.51 14.38 -26.96
N GLU A 221 3.73 13.21 -27.57
CA GLU A 221 3.00 12.75 -28.73
C GLU A 221 1.49 12.66 -28.47
N TYR A 222 1.11 12.02 -27.32
CA TYR A 222 -0.29 11.94 -26.93
C TYR A 222 -0.94 13.33 -26.76
N LYS A 223 -0.21 14.29 -26.17
CA LYS A 223 -0.70 15.67 -26.00
C LYS A 223 -0.80 16.41 -27.33
N ASN A 224 0.15 16.21 -28.23
CA ASN A 224 0.10 16.79 -29.58
C ASN A 224 -1.12 16.32 -30.38
N ASP A 225 -1.57 15.08 -30.16
CA ASP A 225 -2.79 14.51 -30.73
C ASP A 225 -4.08 15.01 -30.04
N GLY A 226 -3.94 15.89 -29.06
CA GLY A 226 -5.05 16.48 -28.32
C GLY A 226 -5.63 15.57 -27.22
N ASN A 227 -4.89 14.57 -26.76
CA ASN A 227 -5.33 13.70 -25.68
C ASN A 227 -5.12 14.34 -24.31
N ASN A 228 -6.10 14.17 -23.41
CA ASN A 228 -5.94 14.36 -21.99
C ASN A 228 -5.27 13.14 -21.38
N ILE A 229 -4.31 13.31 -20.50
CA ILE A 229 -3.57 12.21 -19.88
C ILE A 229 -4.09 11.96 -18.46
N PHE A 230 -4.65 10.78 -18.25
CA PHE A 230 -5.04 10.33 -16.89
C PHE A 230 -4.03 9.32 -16.35
N CYS A 231 -3.88 9.27 -15.04
CA CYS A 231 -3.02 8.28 -14.37
C CYS A 231 -3.74 7.61 -13.19
N THR A 232 -3.58 6.29 -13.10
CA THR A 232 -3.98 5.47 -11.95
C THR A 232 -2.78 4.63 -11.51
N VAL A 233 -2.39 4.75 -10.23
CA VAL A 233 -1.32 3.94 -9.65
C VAL A 233 -1.94 2.92 -8.68
N ALA A 234 -2.31 1.78 -9.21
CA ALA A 234 -2.93 0.68 -8.46
C ALA A 234 -2.88 -0.63 -9.26
N HIS A 235 -3.05 -1.77 -8.59
CA HIS A 235 -3.35 -3.01 -9.29
C HIS A 235 -4.69 -2.92 -10.01
N PHE A 236 -4.76 -3.42 -11.23
CA PHE A 236 -6.00 -3.40 -12.01
C PHE A 236 -6.87 -4.58 -11.63
N CYS A 237 -7.94 -4.30 -10.88
CA CYS A 237 -8.93 -5.27 -10.38
C CYS A 237 -10.22 -4.55 -9.94
N ARG A 238 -11.32 -5.30 -9.75
CA ARG A 238 -12.61 -4.73 -9.30
C ARG A 238 -12.51 -4.00 -7.97
N ARG A 239 -11.70 -4.48 -7.03
CA ARG A 239 -11.50 -3.79 -5.75
C ARG A 239 -10.97 -2.37 -5.93
N LYS A 240 -10.10 -2.16 -6.92
CA LYS A 240 -9.55 -0.84 -7.29
C LYS A 240 -10.37 -0.12 -8.36
N GLY A 241 -11.57 -0.64 -8.68
CA GLY A 241 -12.50 -0.03 -9.61
C GLY A 241 -12.09 -0.17 -11.08
N GLY A 242 -11.38 -1.23 -11.45
CA GLY A 242 -11.00 -1.49 -12.83
C GLY A 242 -12.18 -1.55 -13.79
N ASP A 243 -13.29 -2.12 -13.35
CA ASP A 243 -14.55 -2.13 -14.09
C ASP A 243 -15.19 -0.73 -14.22
N PHE A 244 -15.17 0.09 -13.16
CA PHE A 244 -15.62 1.49 -13.23
C PHE A 244 -14.74 2.32 -14.19
N ALA A 245 -13.43 2.04 -14.21
CA ALA A 245 -12.54 2.70 -15.16
C ALA A 245 -12.88 2.33 -16.60
N ILE A 246 -13.20 1.07 -16.91
CA ILE A 246 -13.63 0.63 -18.24
C ILE A 246 -14.94 1.32 -18.64
N GLU A 247 -15.94 1.31 -17.75
CA GLU A 247 -17.24 1.99 -18.02
C GLU A 247 -17.05 3.51 -18.24
N ALA A 248 -16.19 4.12 -17.43
CA ALA A 248 -15.87 5.55 -17.58
C ALA A 248 -15.16 5.84 -18.92
N ALA A 249 -14.21 5.00 -19.32
CA ALA A 249 -13.52 5.13 -20.60
C ALA A 249 -14.47 5.01 -21.79
N GLU A 250 -15.41 4.05 -21.77
CA GLU A 250 -16.45 3.94 -22.80
C GLU A 250 -17.31 5.20 -22.89
N LYS A 251 -17.69 5.75 -21.74
CA LYS A 251 -18.54 6.95 -21.71
C LYS A 251 -17.79 8.18 -22.20
N LEU A 252 -16.54 8.39 -21.81
CA LEU A 252 -15.70 9.48 -22.31
C LEU A 252 -15.49 9.39 -23.81
N LYS A 253 -15.27 8.18 -24.35
CA LYS A 253 -15.16 7.94 -25.79
C LYS A 253 -16.45 8.28 -26.54
N LYS A 254 -17.61 7.91 -25.99
CA LYS A 254 -18.93 8.28 -26.54
C LYS A 254 -19.18 9.79 -26.50
N GLN A 255 -18.58 10.50 -25.56
CA GLN A 255 -18.61 11.97 -25.47
C GLN A 255 -17.57 12.65 -26.38
N HIS A 256 -16.84 11.90 -27.21
CA HIS A 256 -15.77 12.37 -28.08
C HIS A 256 -14.61 13.06 -27.35
N ILE A 257 -14.43 12.75 -26.07
CA ILE A 257 -13.28 13.22 -25.28
C ILE A 257 -12.08 12.34 -25.63
N LYS A 258 -11.02 12.96 -26.18
CA LYS A 258 -9.76 12.29 -26.44
C LYS A 258 -8.95 12.14 -25.14
N PHE A 259 -8.45 10.94 -24.87
CA PHE A 259 -7.64 10.67 -23.69
C PHE A 259 -6.69 9.49 -23.87
N LYS A 260 -5.67 9.45 -23.04
CA LYS A 260 -4.85 8.26 -22.73
C LYS A 260 -4.85 8.05 -21.23
N TRP A 261 -5.32 6.89 -20.79
CA TRP A 261 -5.40 6.57 -19.36
C TRP A 261 -4.31 5.58 -18.99
N LEU A 262 -3.28 6.04 -18.28
CA LEU A 262 -2.12 5.28 -17.86
C LEU A 262 -2.42 4.49 -16.59
N PHE A 263 -2.24 3.17 -16.62
CA PHE A 263 -2.36 2.28 -15.48
C PHE A 263 -0.98 1.76 -15.06
N VAL A 264 -0.51 2.19 -13.89
CA VAL A 264 0.76 1.76 -13.30
C VAL A 264 0.46 0.75 -12.19
N GLY A 265 0.68 -0.54 -12.48
CA GLY A 265 0.42 -1.64 -11.55
C GLY A 265 0.18 -2.96 -12.28
N LYS A 266 0.02 -4.02 -11.50
CA LYS A 266 -0.21 -5.36 -12.04
C LYS A 266 -1.69 -5.57 -12.40
N VAL A 267 -1.95 -6.17 -13.55
CA VAL A 267 -3.29 -6.70 -13.90
C VAL A 267 -3.52 -7.98 -13.09
N LEU A 268 -4.52 -7.99 -12.22
CA LEU A 268 -4.86 -9.14 -11.38
C LEU A 268 -6.07 -9.91 -11.91
N GLU A 269 -6.98 -9.26 -12.62
CA GLU A 269 -8.21 -9.85 -13.13
C GLU A 269 -8.20 -9.80 -14.67
N GLN A 270 -7.91 -10.95 -15.27
CA GLN A 270 -7.73 -11.09 -16.72
C GLN A 270 -9.04 -10.94 -17.51
N ASP A 271 -10.19 -11.22 -16.90
CA ASP A 271 -11.51 -11.03 -17.51
C ASP A 271 -11.78 -9.53 -17.76
N LEU A 272 -11.45 -8.66 -16.78
CA LEU A 272 -11.53 -7.22 -16.98
C LEU A 272 -10.59 -6.75 -18.08
N PHE A 273 -9.36 -7.25 -18.11
CA PHE A 273 -8.39 -6.87 -19.12
C PHE A 273 -8.82 -7.26 -20.54
N LYS A 274 -9.42 -8.44 -20.70
CA LYS A 274 -9.98 -8.88 -22.00
C LYS A 274 -11.13 -7.97 -22.49
N SER A 275 -11.99 -7.53 -21.57
CA SER A 275 -13.13 -6.68 -21.92
C SER A 275 -12.72 -5.31 -22.48
N ILE A 276 -11.52 -4.83 -22.18
CA ILE A 276 -10.97 -3.58 -22.72
C ILE A 276 -10.86 -3.67 -24.25
N LYS A 277 -10.27 -4.77 -24.76
CA LYS A 277 -10.13 -5.00 -26.19
C LYS A 277 -11.49 -5.23 -26.87
N GLU A 278 -12.38 -5.98 -26.23
CA GLU A 278 -13.73 -6.23 -26.73
C GLU A 278 -14.53 -4.93 -26.89
N LYS A 279 -14.21 -3.91 -26.09
CA LYS A 279 -14.84 -2.58 -26.13
C LYS A 279 -14.06 -1.57 -26.98
N GLY A 280 -12.95 -1.97 -27.61
CA GLY A 280 -12.11 -1.11 -28.45
C GLY A 280 -11.45 0.02 -27.65
N LEU A 281 -11.02 -0.25 -26.42
CA LEU A 281 -10.40 0.73 -25.51
C LEU A 281 -8.89 0.47 -25.31
N ASP A 282 -8.32 -0.50 -26.01
CA ASP A 282 -6.93 -0.93 -25.89
C ASP A 282 -5.91 0.12 -26.33
N GLU A 283 -6.31 1.04 -27.20
CA GLU A 283 -5.49 2.20 -27.56
C GLU A 283 -5.62 3.38 -26.59
N ASP A 284 -6.70 3.43 -25.81
CA ASP A 284 -7.00 4.54 -24.89
C ASP A 284 -6.57 4.23 -23.45
N MET A 285 -6.63 2.95 -23.04
CA MET A 285 -6.24 2.47 -21.71
C MET A 285 -4.87 1.77 -21.77
N ILE A 286 -3.83 2.45 -21.33
CA ILE A 286 -2.43 2.04 -21.47
C ILE A 286 -1.92 1.38 -20.20
N PHE A 287 -1.55 0.10 -20.26
CA PHE A 287 -1.06 -0.68 -19.10
C PHE A 287 0.46 -0.75 -19.12
N LEU A 288 1.07 -0.08 -18.15
CA LEU A 288 2.52 0.08 -18.07
C LEU A 288 3.19 -0.99 -17.20
N GLY A 289 2.39 -1.84 -16.50
CA GLY A 289 2.95 -2.82 -15.57
C GLY A 289 3.41 -2.20 -14.24
N ILE A 290 4.28 -2.92 -13.53
CA ILE A 290 4.80 -2.49 -12.23
C ILE A 290 6.01 -1.60 -12.43
N HIS A 291 5.97 -0.39 -11.90
CA HIS A 291 7.10 0.52 -11.82
C HIS A 291 7.46 0.79 -10.35
N SER A 292 8.74 0.73 -10.02
CA SER A 292 9.26 1.09 -8.69
C SER A 292 9.15 2.59 -8.42
N ASN A 293 9.28 3.40 -9.48
CA ASN A 293 9.06 4.85 -9.46
C ASN A 293 7.86 5.22 -10.33
N PRO A 294 6.64 5.35 -9.77
CA PRO A 294 5.45 5.75 -10.54
C PRO A 294 5.26 7.27 -10.63
N TYR A 295 6.07 8.06 -9.93
CA TYR A 295 5.85 9.50 -9.77
C TYR A 295 5.96 10.30 -11.06
N PRO A 296 6.83 9.97 -12.04
CA PRO A 296 6.84 10.64 -13.34
C PRO A 296 5.50 10.53 -14.07
N TYR A 297 4.86 9.37 -14.03
CA TYR A 297 3.55 9.15 -14.68
C TYR A 297 2.47 9.98 -14.02
N ILE A 298 2.49 10.09 -12.67
CA ILE A 298 1.57 10.96 -11.93
C ILE A 298 1.85 12.42 -12.30
N LYS A 299 3.13 12.85 -12.23
CA LYS A 299 3.54 14.24 -12.48
C LYS A 299 3.17 14.73 -13.87
N LEU A 300 3.37 13.90 -14.87
CA LEU A 300 3.15 14.26 -16.29
C LEU A 300 1.69 14.10 -16.73
N SER A 301 0.83 13.47 -15.93
CA SER A 301 -0.61 13.39 -16.20
C SER A 301 -1.34 14.69 -15.91
N ASP A 302 -2.52 14.86 -16.52
CA ASP A 302 -3.38 16.03 -16.30
C ASP A 302 -4.32 15.81 -15.12
N ILE A 303 -4.82 14.58 -14.95
CA ILE A 303 -5.74 14.20 -13.86
C ILE A 303 -5.29 12.85 -13.28
N TYR A 304 -5.20 12.75 -11.97
CA TYR A 304 -5.05 11.48 -11.27
C TYR A 304 -6.43 10.90 -10.98
N VAL A 305 -6.68 9.65 -11.36
CA VAL A 305 -7.98 9.00 -11.19
C VAL A 305 -7.82 7.68 -10.45
N GLN A 306 -8.56 7.49 -9.36
CA GLN A 306 -8.57 6.21 -8.65
C GLN A 306 -9.97 5.84 -8.19
N PRO A 307 -10.72 5.07 -9.00
CA PRO A 307 -12.12 4.76 -8.77
C PRO A 307 -12.30 3.55 -7.84
N SER A 308 -11.56 3.51 -6.72
CA SER A 308 -11.54 2.37 -5.80
C SER A 308 -12.87 2.14 -5.09
N ARG A 309 -13.23 0.87 -4.86
CA ARG A 309 -14.35 0.49 -3.97
C ARG A 309 -13.95 0.51 -2.51
N PHE A 310 -12.68 0.33 -2.24
CA PHE A 310 -12.19 0.19 -0.89
C PHE A 310 -10.72 0.58 -0.79
N GLU A 311 -10.41 1.44 0.19
CA GLU A 311 -9.06 1.79 0.63
C GLU A 311 -9.02 1.86 2.17
N GLY A 312 -7.84 1.68 2.76
CA GLY A 312 -7.60 2.03 4.16
C GLY A 312 -7.22 3.51 4.27
N LYS A 313 -5.98 3.82 3.93
CA LYS A 313 -5.47 5.15 3.58
C LYS A 313 -4.53 4.94 2.39
N SER A 314 -4.91 5.49 1.23
CA SER A 314 -4.14 5.27 0.02
C SER A 314 -2.94 6.22 -0.06
N ILE A 315 -1.74 5.65 -0.08
CA ILE A 315 -0.50 6.42 -0.27
C ILE A 315 -0.46 7.06 -1.66
N SER A 316 -1.01 6.39 -2.68
CA SER A 316 -1.07 6.96 -4.03
C SER A 316 -1.86 8.27 -4.11
N PHE A 317 -2.82 8.50 -3.20
CA PHE A 317 -3.50 9.78 -3.08
C PHE A 317 -2.58 10.86 -2.51
N ASP A 318 -1.83 10.53 -1.46
CA ASP A 318 -0.86 11.46 -0.89
C ASP A 318 0.24 11.79 -1.90
N GLU A 319 0.70 10.80 -2.68
CA GLU A 319 1.64 10.97 -3.79
C GLU A 319 1.09 11.93 -4.86
N ALA A 320 -0.17 11.74 -5.28
CA ALA A 320 -0.81 12.63 -6.26
C ALA A 320 -1.02 14.05 -5.73
N LYS A 321 -1.36 14.20 -4.44
CA LYS A 321 -1.48 15.52 -3.77
C LYS A 321 -0.14 16.23 -3.68
N ILE A 322 0.93 15.52 -3.27
CA ILE A 322 2.30 16.06 -3.21
C ILE A 322 2.76 16.55 -4.58
N LEU A 323 2.31 15.88 -5.65
CA LEU A 323 2.59 16.27 -7.03
C LEU A 323 1.55 17.26 -7.59
N CYS A 324 0.70 17.83 -6.74
CA CYS A 324 -0.30 18.86 -7.04
C CYS A 324 -1.22 18.50 -8.20
N LYS A 325 -1.66 17.21 -8.29
CA LYS A 325 -2.56 16.78 -9.35
C LYS A 325 -4.03 17.00 -8.99
N PRO A 326 -4.86 17.47 -9.93
CA PRO A 326 -6.30 17.34 -9.81
C PRO A 326 -6.67 15.86 -9.68
N ILE A 327 -7.51 15.51 -8.69
CA ILE A 327 -7.79 14.12 -8.34
C ILE A 327 -9.28 13.83 -8.48
N VAL A 328 -9.62 12.69 -9.11
CA VAL A 328 -10.97 12.10 -9.10
C VAL A 328 -10.93 10.81 -8.30
N VAL A 329 -11.79 10.70 -7.29
CA VAL A 329 -11.95 9.51 -6.43
C VAL A 329 -13.42 9.16 -6.26
N THR A 330 -13.68 7.89 -6.00
CA THR A 330 -15.01 7.40 -5.63
C THR A 330 -15.29 7.56 -4.14
N ASN A 331 -16.57 7.59 -3.76
CA ASN A 331 -17.04 7.74 -2.38
C ASN A 331 -16.96 6.43 -1.59
N PHE A 332 -15.74 5.89 -1.36
CA PHE A 332 -15.53 4.75 -0.47
C PHE A 332 -15.50 5.16 1.01
N SER A 333 -15.65 4.21 1.92
CA SER A 333 -15.91 4.45 3.36
C SER A 333 -14.90 5.35 4.08
N THR A 334 -13.63 5.34 3.67
CA THR A 334 -12.54 6.14 4.29
C THR A 334 -12.16 7.39 3.49
N VAL A 335 -12.90 7.73 2.42
CA VAL A 335 -12.53 8.84 1.52
C VAL A 335 -12.43 10.17 2.27
N GLY A 336 -13.32 10.42 3.23
CA GLY A 336 -13.31 11.62 4.05
C GLY A 336 -12.10 11.78 4.98
N ASP A 337 -11.33 10.70 5.22
CA ASP A 337 -10.08 10.79 5.99
C ASP A 337 -8.95 11.47 5.17
N GLN A 338 -9.08 11.52 3.82
CA GLN A 338 -8.06 12.07 2.94
C GLN A 338 -8.56 13.22 2.04
N PHE A 339 -9.87 13.34 1.79
CA PHE A 339 -10.41 14.29 0.83
C PHE A 339 -11.52 15.16 1.41
N GLU A 340 -11.48 16.45 1.06
CA GLU A 340 -12.58 17.39 1.13
C GLU A 340 -13.04 17.70 -0.28
N ASN A 341 -14.27 17.26 -0.62
CA ASN A 341 -14.81 17.41 -1.97
C ASN A 341 -14.82 18.89 -2.40
N GLY A 342 -14.34 19.15 -3.61
CA GLY A 342 -14.25 20.51 -4.16
C GLY A 342 -13.07 21.35 -3.67
N LYS A 343 -12.18 20.82 -2.79
CA LYS A 343 -10.97 21.52 -2.32
C LYS A 343 -9.69 20.84 -2.81
N ASN A 344 -9.51 19.56 -2.49
CA ASN A 344 -8.29 18.81 -2.82
C ASN A 344 -8.57 17.61 -3.73
N GLY A 345 -9.77 17.54 -4.31
CA GLY A 345 -10.19 16.51 -5.26
C GLY A 345 -11.71 16.51 -5.46
N THR A 346 -12.15 15.79 -6.47
CA THR A 346 -13.55 15.52 -6.78
C THR A 346 -13.92 14.12 -6.29
N ILE A 347 -14.87 14.03 -5.37
CA ILE A 347 -15.46 12.78 -4.88
C ILE A 347 -16.71 12.49 -5.70
N CYS A 348 -16.81 11.31 -6.31
CA CYS A 348 -17.96 10.90 -7.11
C CYS A 348 -18.53 9.55 -6.62
N GLU A 349 -19.74 9.20 -7.08
CA GLU A 349 -20.36 7.91 -6.78
C GLU A 349 -19.55 6.73 -7.32
N MET A 350 -19.69 5.55 -6.67
CA MET A 350 -18.98 4.31 -7.02
C MET A 350 -19.58 3.62 -8.25
N ASN A 351 -19.51 4.27 -9.41
CA ASN A 351 -19.90 3.73 -10.71
C ASN A 351 -19.14 4.44 -11.85
N GLY A 352 -19.05 3.80 -13.01
CA GLY A 352 -18.29 4.32 -14.14
C GLY A 352 -18.85 5.61 -14.72
N GLU A 353 -20.17 5.79 -14.68
CA GLU A 353 -20.82 7.02 -15.16
C GLU A 353 -20.41 8.23 -14.33
N ALA A 354 -20.45 8.11 -13.00
CA ALA A 354 -20.07 9.19 -12.11
C ALA A 354 -18.58 9.53 -12.25
N VAL A 355 -17.72 8.51 -12.42
CA VAL A 355 -16.29 8.71 -12.68
C VAL A 355 -16.08 9.47 -14.00
N ALA A 356 -16.76 9.08 -15.08
CA ALA A 356 -16.66 9.78 -16.38
C ALA A 356 -17.11 11.24 -16.27
N ASN A 357 -18.23 11.49 -15.59
CA ASN A 357 -18.77 12.85 -15.42
C ASN A 357 -17.81 13.72 -14.59
N ALA A 358 -17.19 13.16 -13.54
CA ALA A 358 -16.20 13.87 -12.73
C ALA A 358 -14.94 14.22 -13.53
N ILE A 359 -14.45 13.29 -14.37
CA ILE A 359 -13.31 13.53 -15.27
C ILE A 359 -13.68 14.61 -16.30
N ALA A 360 -14.82 14.48 -16.97
CA ALA A 360 -15.29 15.44 -17.97
C ALA A 360 -15.48 16.84 -17.36
N GLY A 361 -16.00 16.93 -16.12
CA GLY A 361 -16.11 18.17 -15.37
C GLY A 361 -14.77 18.86 -15.18
N LEU A 362 -13.74 18.10 -14.76
CA LEU A 362 -12.39 18.64 -14.61
C LEU A 362 -11.74 19.02 -15.95
N ILE A 363 -12.04 18.32 -17.04
CA ILE A 363 -11.53 18.68 -18.37
C ILE A 363 -12.12 20.01 -18.84
N ASN A 364 -13.42 20.20 -18.66
CA ASN A 364 -14.16 21.36 -19.15
C ASN A 364 -13.99 22.61 -18.25
N ASP A 365 -13.56 22.43 -17.01
CA ASP A 365 -13.37 23.54 -16.05
C ASP A 365 -11.89 23.65 -15.66
N SER A 366 -11.13 24.45 -16.40
CA SER A 366 -9.72 24.72 -16.09
C SER A 366 -9.55 25.48 -14.79
N SER A 367 -10.50 26.34 -14.44
CA SER A 367 -10.44 27.14 -13.19
C SER A 367 -10.56 26.24 -11.97
N LEU A 368 -11.40 25.21 -12.03
CA LEU A 368 -11.50 24.20 -10.97
C LEU A 368 -10.19 23.39 -10.83
N ARG A 369 -9.60 22.95 -11.95
CA ARG A 369 -8.29 22.26 -11.90
C ARG A 369 -7.21 23.13 -11.24
N GLU A 370 -7.11 24.39 -11.68
CA GLU A 370 -6.15 25.37 -11.14
C GLU A 370 -6.39 25.61 -9.64
N SER A 371 -7.65 25.69 -9.22
CA SER A 371 -8.00 25.84 -7.80
C SER A 371 -7.51 24.67 -6.94
N TYR A 372 -7.65 23.42 -7.43
CA TYR A 372 -7.12 22.23 -6.76
C TYR A 372 -5.59 22.25 -6.69
N GLN A 373 -4.92 22.56 -7.79
CA GLN A 373 -3.46 22.66 -7.83
C GLN A 373 -2.94 23.68 -6.82
N LYS A 374 -3.48 24.89 -6.84
CA LYS A 374 -3.11 25.97 -5.93
C LYS A 374 -3.39 25.61 -4.45
N TYR A 375 -4.51 24.93 -4.18
CA TYR A 375 -4.78 24.43 -2.83
C TYR A 375 -3.72 23.44 -2.39
N LEU A 376 -3.37 22.45 -3.23
CA LEU A 376 -2.40 21.41 -2.92
C LEU A 376 -0.97 21.96 -2.78
N GLU A 377 -0.59 22.99 -3.57
CA GLU A 377 0.70 23.68 -3.44
C GLU A 377 0.87 24.35 -2.07
N THR A 378 -0.23 24.87 -1.52
CA THR A 378 -0.21 25.57 -0.22
C THR A 378 -0.50 24.64 0.97
N HIS A 379 -1.02 23.44 0.73
CA HIS A 379 -1.40 22.45 1.76
C HIS A 379 -0.66 21.12 1.50
N ILE A 380 0.68 21.20 1.53
CA ILE A 380 1.55 20.06 1.25
C ILE A 380 1.32 18.94 2.29
N VAL A 381 1.07 17.74 1.82
CA VAL A 381 0.97 16.56 2.67
C VAL A 381 2.37 16.15 3.11
N ASP A 382 2.80 16.58 4.29
CA ASP A 382 4.01 16.11 4.94
C ASP A 382 3.67 15.52 6.31
N ASN A 383 3.78 14.21 6.42
CA ASN A 383 3.54 13.48 7.65
C ASN A 383 4.77 12.71 8.13
N SER A 384 5.97 13.14 7.75
CA SER A 384 7.24 12.53 8.18
C SER A 384 7.40 12.55 9.71
N SER A 385 6.81 13.55 10.39
CA SER A 385 6.78 13.65 11.85
C SER A 385 6.00 12.52 12.56
N GLU A 386 5.20 11.74 11.83
CA GLU A 386 4.49 10.56 12.37
C GLU A 386 5.48 9.55 13.00
N VAL A 387 6.71 9.49 12.52
CA VAL A 387 7.78 8.66 13.08
C VAL A 387 8.00 8.91 14.57
N ASN A 388 7.77 10.12 15.07
CA ASN A 388 7.93 10.50 16.47
C ASN A 388 7.00 9.71 17.41
N LYS A 389 5.91 9.15 16.87
CA LYS A 389 4.98 8.31 17.66
C LYS A 389 5.62 6.99 18.10
N LEU A 390 6.58 6.47 17.32
CA LEU A 390 7.33 5.26 17.67
C LEU A 390 8.40 5.53 18.76
N TYR A 391 8.99 6.73 18.79
CA TYR A 391 10.02 7.07 19.79
C TYR A 391 9.48 7.04 21.24
N LYS A 392 8.16 7.12 21.42
CA LYS A 392 7.52 7.01 22.75
C LYS A 392 7.66 5.61 23.38
N TYR A 393 8.05 4.62 22.58
CA TYR A 393 8.24 3.22 23.02
C TYR A 393 9.73 2.87 23.20
N LEU A 394 10.60 3.84 23.02
CA LEU A 394 12.04 3.78 23.23
C LEU A 394 12.46 4.64 24.44
#